data_176409d1dbd83bf9e54988c0116839e4
#
_entry.id   176409d1dbd83bf9e54988c0116839e4
#
_cell.length_a   1.000
_cell.length_b   1.000
_cell.length_c   1.000
_cell.angle_alpha   90.00
_cell.angle_beta   90.00
_cell.angle_gamma   90.00
#
_symmetry.space_group_name_H-M   'P 1'
#
loop_
_entity.id
_entity.type
_entity.pdbx_description
1 polymer ?
#
loop_
_entity_poly.entity_id
_entity_poly.type
_entity_poly.pdbx_seq_one_letter_code
_entity_poly.pdbx_strand_id
1 'polypeptide(L)'
;MQVAHNLAHAVRGRSKRHKMAVNRRRRPRDPERTREAILKAARTRLANDGPEGLSLSEVAHLAGVNRGTAYQHFETRDKLIKATAEWVSDKLFHSVFGDPATLGERRVEQVNVADLTDRLANFAMENPELCRIWLLQVLSSPDPTSDRFWKEYEGSTARFARTKLAQDNIDTEVLSVITLAGTFLWPVWARAHGKGNKDRRREAYRFTQECLRLCMYGSLRPEHYPGIADRLKSANSTPSKNPRS
;
A
#
# COMPACT_ATOMS: atom_id res chain seq x y z
N MET A 1 85.51 39.20 -12.43
CA MET A 1 86.06 39.32 -11.08
C MET A 1 85.13 38.62 -10.15
N GLN A 2 85.46 37.46 -9.84
CA GLN A 2 86.00 37.01 -8.55
C GLN A 2 84.91 36.67 -7.55
N VAL A 3 84.78 35.50 -7.33
CA VAL A 3 85.32 34.53 -6.34
C VAL A 3 84.22 34.24 -5.33
N ALA A 4 83.78 33.09 -5.30
CA ALA A 4 84.19 31.85 -4.69
C ALA A 4 83.43 31.57 -3.36
N HIS A 5 83.00 30.35 -3.36
CA HIS A 5 83.17 29.37 -2.26
C HIS A 5 82.48 29.61 -0.94
N ASN A 6 81.59 28.76 -0.44
CA ASN A 6 81.87 27.47 0.16
C ASN A 6 80.62 26.83 0.79
N LEU A 7 80.44 25.54 0.52
CA LEU A 7 80.34 24.43 1.45
C LEU A 7 79.06 24.32 2.32
N ALA A 8 78.23 23.43 1.88
CA ALA A 8 77.95 22.16 2.53
C ALA A 8 77.57 22.21 4.03
N HIS A 9 76.33 21.86 4.33
CA HIS A 9 76.08 20.72 5.22
C HIS A 9 74.69 20.23 5.10
N ALA A 10 74.59 18.95 4.84
CA ALA A 10 73.32 18.18 4.80
C ALA A 10 72.67 18.09 6.19
N VAL A 11 71.43 18.38 6.27
CA VAL A 11 70.58 17.82 7.35
C VAL A 11 69.35 17.21 6.72
N ARG A 12 69.38 15.88 6.71
CA ARG A 12 68.17 15.04 6.38
C ARG A 12 67.09 15.27 7.41
N GLY A 13 66.08 16.09 7.09
CA GLY A 13 64.81 16.18 7.82
C GLY A 13 63.83 15.22 7.20
N ARG A 14 63.70 14.00 7.74
CA ARG A 14 62.59 13.07 7.47
C ARG A 14 61.29 13.71 7.93
N SER A 15 60.57 14.36 7.04
CA SER A 15 59.18 14.77 7.28
C SER A 15 58.32 13.50 7.36
N LYS A 16 58.07 13.05 8.57
CA LYS A 16 56.99 12.09 8.86
C LYS A 16 55.67 12.74 8.48
N ARG A 17 55.16 12.49 7.25
CA ARG A 17 53.79 12.74 6.90
C ARG A 17 52.91 11.87 7.83
N HIS A 18 52.44 12.43 8.89
CA HIS A 18 51.37 11.89 9.71
C HIS A 18 50.15 11.80 8.82
N LYS A 19 49.87 10.61 8.29
CA LYS A 19 48.56 10.32 7.72
C LYS A 19 47.58 10.38 8.88
N MET A 20 46.94 11.54 9.07
CA MET A 20 45.71 11.63 9.83
C MET A 20 44.70 10.75 9.13
N ALA A 21 44.56 9.52 9.61
CA ALA A 21 43.44 8.67 9.32
C ALA A 21 42.20 9.38 9.92
N VAL A 22 41.47 10.10 9.06
CA VAL A 22 40.17 10.60 9.42
C VAL A 22 39.31 9.38 9.70
N ASN A 23 39.22 9.04 10.98
CA ASN A 23 38.33 8.04 11.50
C ASN A 23 36.92 8.54 11.22
N ARG A 24 36.39 8.28 10.02
CA ARG A 24 34.96 8.46 9.71
C ARG A 24 34.21 7.50 10.64
N ARG A 25 33.92 7.97 11.86
CA ARG A 25 32.95 7.33 12.75
C ARG A 25 31.71 7.05 11.88
N ARG A 26 31.51 5.79 11.50
CA ARG A 26 30.26 5.34 10.90
C ARG A 26 29.16 5.81 11.85
N ARG A 27 28.35 6.78 11.42
CA ARG A 27 27.11 7.13 12.12
C ARG A 27 26.41 5.83 12.49
N PRO A 28 25.94 5.65 13.73
CA PRO A 28 25.12 4.50 14.08
C PRO A 28 24.02 4.39 13.01
N ARG A 29 23.95 3.25 12.33
CA ARG A 29 22.88 3.01 11.38
C ARG A 29 21.60 3.01 12.20
N ASP A 30 20.71 3.93 11.90
CA ASP A 30 19.36 3.99 12.46
C ASP A 30 18.64 2.69 12.06
N PRO A 31 18.29 1.82 13.02
CA PRO A 31 17.66 0.53 12.72
C PRO A 31 16.34 0.69 11.97
N GLU A 32 15.55 1.72 12.31
CA GLU A 32 14.26 1.99 11.67
C GLU A 32 14.45 2.40 10.21
N ARG A 33 15.39 3.28 9.95
CA ARG A 33 15.71 3.68 8.57
C ARG A 33 16.24 2.51 7.73
N THR A 34 17.00 1.61 8.37
CA THR A 34 17.48 0.40 7.70
C THR A 34 16.33 -0.54 7.39
N ARG A 35 15.43 -0.75 8.35
CA ARG A 35 14.22 -1.56 8.18
C ARG A 35 13.33 -1.01 7.06
N GLU A 36 13.13 0.28 7.01
CA GLU A 36 12.34 0.95 5.97
C GLU A 36 12.97 0.78 4.57
N ALA A 37 14.29 0.90 4.46
CA ALA A 37 15.01 0.66 3.20
C ALA A 37 14.82 -0.78 2.70
N ILE A 38 14.88 -1.77 3.60
CA ILE A 38 14.64 -3.18 3.28
C ILE A 38 13.19 -3.38 2.80
N LEU A 39 12.20 -2.84 3.52
CA LEU A 39 10.78 -2.93 3.12
C LEU A 39 10.53 -2.25 1.76
N LYS A 40 11.16 -1.10 1.51
CA LYS A 40 11.08 -0.42 0.20
C LYS A 40 11.62 -1.29 -0.93
N ALA A 41 12.77 -1.94 -0.73
CA ALA A 41 13.35 -2.85 -1.70
C ALA A 41 12.47 -4.10 -1.91
N ALA A 42 11.93 -4.66 -0.83
CA ALA A 42 11.01 -5.81 -0.89
C ALA A 42 9.74 -5.49 -1.69
N ARG A 43 9.15 -4.29 -1.51
CA ARG A 43 8.00 -3.84 -2.30
C ARG A 43 8.30 -3.83 -3.79
N THR A 44 9.46 -3.29 -4.18
CA THR A 44 9.86 -3.24 -5.59
C THR A 44 9.94 -4.65 -6.19
N ARG A 45 10.51 -5.61 -5.45
CA ARG A 45 10.59 -7.00 -5.90
C ARG A 45 9.22 -7.67 -5.94
N LEU A 46 8.42 -7.55 -4.90
CA LEU A 46 7.07 -8.12 -4.86
C LEU A 46 6.16 -7.58 -5.96
N ALA A 47 6.27 -6.28 -6.26
CA ALA A 47 5.47 -5.67 -7.33
C ALA A 47 5.85 -6.18 -8.72
N ASN A 48 7.13 -6.44 -8.96
CA ASN A 48 7.62 -6.87 -10.28
C ASN A 48 7.53 -8.39 -10.47
N ASP A 49 8.03 -9.13 -9.50
CA ASP A 49 8.31 -10.56 -9.63
C ASP A 49 7.34 -11.45 -8.81
N GLY A 50 6.50 -10.82 -8.00
CA GLY A 50 5.61 -11.52 -7.08
C GLY A 50 6.33 -12.16 -5.88
N PRO A 51 5.59 -12.89 -5.02
CA PRO A 51 6.19 -13.54 -3.85
C PRO A 51 7.29 -14.54 -4.22
N GLU A 52 7.13 -15.31 -5.29
CA GLU A 52 8.09 -16.35 -5.70
C GLU A 52 9.46 -15.77 -6.09
N GLY A 53 9.50 -14.58 -6.67
CA GLY A 53 10.72 -13.89 -7.07
C GLY A 53 11.44 -13.14 -5.95
N LEU A 54 10.95 -13.18 -4.70
CA LEU A 54 11.56 -12.43 -3.60
C LEU A 54 12.63 -13.25 -2.87
N SER A 55 13.85 -12.73 -2.83
CA SER A 55 14.98 -13.26 -2.08
C SER A 55 15.53 -12.22 -1.10
N LEU A 56 15.75 -12.62 0.17
CA LEU A 56 16.35 -11.74 1.18
C LEU A 56 17.72 -11.18 0.75
N SER A 57 18.49 -11.98 0.02
CA SER A 57 19.82 -11.56 -0.46
C SER A 57 19.71 -10.47 -1.53
N GLU A 58 18.79 -10.60 -2.48
CA GLU A 58 18.55 -9.59 -3.51
C GLU A 58 17.93 -8.32 -2.93
N VAL A 59 17.00 -8.48 -1.98
CA VAL A 59 16.41 -7.35 -1.26
C VAL A 59 17.49 -6.59 -0.46
N ALA A 60 18.41 -7.29 0.21
CA ALA A 60 19.53 -6.66 0.91
C ALA A 60 20.43 -5.85 -0.05
N HIS A 61 20.76 -6.43 -1.21
CA HIS A 61 21.53 -5.74 -2.25
C HIS A 61 20.82 -4.48 -2.75
N LEU A 62 19.53 -4.59 -3.07
CA LEU A 62 18.70 -3.47 -3.55
C LEU A 62 18.51 -2.38 -2.48
N ALA A 63 18.44 -2.76 -1.21
CA ALA A 63 18.36 -1.84 -0.06
C ALA A 63 19.71 -1.18 0.29
N GLY A 64 20.82 -1.60 -0.32
CA GLY A 64 22.16 -1.11 0.00
C GLY A 64 22.65 -1.53 1.39
N VAL A 65 22.19 -2.69 1.89
CA VAL A 65 22.59 -3.27 3.18
C VAL A 65 23.30 -4.62 2.95
N ASN A 66 24.11 -5.05 3.92
CA ASN A 66 24.66 -6.38 3.83
C ASN A 66 23.60 -7.46 4.17
N ARG A 67 23.82 -8.68 3.68
CA ARG A 67 22.92 -9.81 3.88
C ARG A 67 22.64 -10.08 5.38
N GLY A 68 23.68 -10.06 6.22
CA GLY A 68 23.54 -10.28 7.66
C GLY A 68 22.62 -9.25 8.32
N THR A 69 22.70 -7.97 7.92
CA THR A 69 21.79 -6.92 8.39
C THR A 69 20.35 -7.20 7.99
N ALA A 70 20.08 -7.65 6.76
CA ALA A 70 18.74 -7.98 6.34
C ALA A 70 18.16 -9.15 7.15
N TYR A 71 18.97 -10.18 7.42
CA TYR A 71 18.57 -11.33 8.26
C TYR A 71 18.36 -10.95 9.74
N GLN A 72 19.05 -9.92 10.26
CA GLN A 72 18.80 -9.40 11.60
C GLN A 72 17.43 -8.71 11.70
N HIS A 73 16.96 -8.05 10.63
CA HIS A 73 15.66 -7.40 10.60
C HIS A 73 14.51 -8.37 10.26
N PHE A 74 14.78 -9.32 9.38
CA PHE A 74 13.79 -10.27 8.88
C PHE A 74 14.42 -11.66 8.80
N GLU A 75 14.16 -12.50 9.80
CA GLU A 75 14.79 -13.83 9.92
C GLU A 75 14.50 -14.74 8.74
N THR A 76 13.31 -14.60 8.14
CA THR A 76 12.87 -15.43 7.01
C THR A 76 12.27 -14.58 5.89
N ARG A 77 12.23 -15.17 4.69
CA ARG A 77 11.54 -14.60 3.53
C ARG A 77 10.07 -14.31 3.84
N ASP A 78 9.39 -15.24 4.49
CA ASP A 78 7.96 -15.13 4.79
C ASP A 78 7.67 -14.00 5.80
N LYS A 79 8.55 -13.83 6.80
CA LYS A 79 8.46 -12.67 7.71
C LYS A 79 8.65 -11.35 6.98
N LEU A 80 9.53 -11.29 5.97
CA LEU A 80 9.71 -10.10 5.15
C LEU A 80 8.47 -9.83 4.27
N ILE A 81 7.92 -10.86 3.63
CA ILE A 81 6.70 -10.74 2.82
C ILE A 81 5.55 -10.23 3.68
N LYS A 82 5.32 -10.86 4.84
CA LYS A 82 4.27 -10.46 5.80
C LYS A 82 4.44 -9.01 6.24
N ALA A 83 5.62 -8.62 6.69
CA ALA A 83 5.89 -7.25 7.12
C ALA A 83 5.72 -6.22 5.98
N THR A 84 6.01 -6.62 4.74
CA THR A 84 5.80 -5.76 3.57
C THR A 84 4.32 -5.59 3.29
N ALA A 85 3.52 -6.66 3.39
CA ALA A 85 2.08 -6.62 3.23
C ALA A 85 1.40 -5.78 4.32
N GLU A 86 1.80 -5.94 5.59
CA GLU A 86 1.34 -5.13 6.71
C GLU A 86 1.64 -3.64 6.47
N TRP A 87 2.83 -3.32 6.00
CA TRP A 87 3.19 -1.94 5.66
C TRP A 87 2.31 -1.39 4.52
N VAL A 88 1.98 -2.20 3.51
CA VAL A 88 1.08 -1.80 2.41
C VAL A 88 -0.33 -1.56 2.93
N SER A 89 -0.85 -2.45 3.78
CA SER A 89 -2.15 -2.31 4.42
C SER A 89 -2.24 -1.02 5.26
N ASP A 90 -1.19 -0.70 6.04
CA ASP A 90 -1.11 0.56 6.78
C ASP A 90 -1.09 1.80 5.88
N LYS A 91 -0.40 1.74 4.75
CA LYS A 91 -0.39 2.84 3.77
C LYS A 91 -1.76 3.05 3.12
N LEU A 92 -2.44 1.98 2.75
CA LEU A 92 -3.82 2.01 2.27
C LEU A 92 -4.73 2.64 3.31
N PHE A 93 -4.65 2.16 4.55
CA PHE A 93 -5.45 2.65 5.66
C PHE A 93 -5.29 4.17 5.82
N HIS A 94 -4.06 4.67 5.97
CA HIS A 94 -3.81 6.09 6.17
C HIS A 94 -4.21 6.96 4.97
N SER A 95 -4.05 6.44 3.75
CA SER A 95 -4.40 7.19 2.54
C SER A 95 -5.90 7.33 2.36
N VAL A 96 -6.67 6.31 2.74
CA VAL A 96 -8.13 6.29 2.58
C VAL A 96 -8.83 6.89 3.78
N PHE A 97 -8.48 6.45 4.98
CA PHE A 97 -9.16 6.83 6.23
C PHE A 97 -8.47 7.96 7.00
N GLY A 98 -7.18 8.22 6.75
CA GLY A 98 -6.39 9.20 7.47
C GLY A 98 -5.84 8.67 8.80
N ASP A 99 -5.69 9.55 9.80
CA ASP A 99 -5.12 9.19 11.08
C ASP A 99 -6.09 8.32 11.90
N PRO A 100 -5.66 7.12 12.35
CA PRO A 100 -6.44 6.25 13.21
C PRO A 100 -6.95 6.93 14.49
N ALA A 101 -6.17 7.85 15.05
CA ALA A 101 -6.54 8.56 16.28
C ALA A 101 -7.82 9.40 16.11
N THR A 102 -8.13 9.84 14.89
CA THR A 102 -9.31 10.68 14.59
C THR A 102 -10.51 9.89 14.11
N LEU A 103 -10.38 8.59 13.85
CA LEU A 103 -11.49 7.79 13.29
C LEU A 103 -12.65 7.62 14.27
N GLY A 104 -12.38 7.43 15.57
CA GLY A 104 -13.40 7.25 16.60
C GLY A 104 -14.32 8.46 16.84
N GLU A 105 -13.87 9.65 16.42
CA GLU A 105 -14.60 10.90 16.58
C GLU A 105 -15.54 11.21 15.40
N ARG A 106 -15.39 10.48 14.28
CA ARG A 106 -16.17 10.75 13.05
C ARG A 106 -17.51 10.06 13.11
N ARG A 107 -18.56 10.85 13.01
CA ARG A 107 -19.92 10.31 12.79
C ARG A 107 -20.01 9.76 11.37
N VAL A 108 -20.59 8.58 11.23
CA VAL A 108 -20.71 7.89 9.94
C VAL A 108 -21.50 8.73 8.93
N GLU A 109 -22.53 9.43 9.41
CA GLU A 109 -23.38 10.32 8.60
C GLU A 109 -22.64 11.54 8.03
N GLN A 110 -21.47 11.86 8.58
CA GLN A 110 -20.61 12.96 8.12
C GLN A 110 -19.54 12.50 7.12
N VAL A 111 -19.44 11.19 6.89
CA VAL A 111 -18.48 10.64 5.91
C VAL A 111 -18.98 10.95 4.51
N ASN A 112 -18.19 11.72 3.77
CA ASN A 112 -18.46 11.95 2.36
C ASN A 112 -18.06 10.71 1.55
N VAL A 113 -19.06 9.95 1.08
CA VAL A 113 -18.87 8.72 0.31
C VAL A 113 -18.11 9.00 -1.00
N ALA A 114 -18.36 10.15 -1.65
CA ALA A 114 -17.66 10.54 -2.86
C ALA A 114 -16.16 10.77 -2.59
N ASP A 115 -15.82 11.50 -1.52
CA ASP A 115 -14.42 11.71 -1.11
C ASP A 115 -13.69 10.40 -0.81
N LEU A 116 -14.37 9.47 -0.12
CA LEU A 116 -13.79 8.17 0.19
C LEU A 116 -13.50 7.37 -1.08
N THR A 117 -14.46 7.35 -2.00
CA THR A 117 -14.32 6.67 -3.30
C THR A 117 -13.22 7.31 -4.14
N ASP A 118 -13.14 8.64 -4.15
CA ASP A 118 -12.07 9.39 -4.85
C ASP A 118 -10.68 9.09 -4.27
N ARG A 119 -10.52 9.08 -2.95
CA ARG A 119 -9.24 8.76 -2.30
C ARG A 119 -8.79 7.35 -2.64
N LEU A 120 -9.71 6.39 -2.60
CA LEU A 120 -9.42 4.99 -2.91
C LEU A 120 -9.02 4.82 -4.37
N ALA A 121 -9.77 5.41 -5.32
CA ALA A 121 -9.49 5.35 -6.74
C ALA A 121 -8.17 6.06 -7.11
N ASN A 122 -7.92 7.24 -6.55
CA ASN A 122 -6.67 7.96 -6.76
C ASN A 122 -5.47 7.20 -6.20
N PHE A 123 -5.60 6.66 -4.97
CA PHE A 123 -4.53 5.83 -4.40
C PHE A 123 -4.21 4.63 -5.31
N ALA A 124 -5.22 3.92 -5.80
CA ALA A 124 -5.03 2.77 -6.67
C ALA A 124 -4.34 3.15 -7.99
N MET A 125 -4.72 4.27 -8.60
CA MET A 125 -4.10 4.75 -9.85
C MET A 125 -2.67 5.27 -9.65
N GLU A 126 -2.38 5.84 -8.49
CA GLU A 126 -1.04 6.36 -8.15
C GLU A 126 -0.08 5.26 -7.69
N ASN A 127 -0.61 4.21 -7.05
CA ASN A 127 0.17 3.14 -6.41
C ASN A 127 -0.29 1.73 -6.84
N PRO A 128 -0.36 1.43 -8.14
CA PRO A 128 -0.88 0.15 -8.62
C PRO A 128 -0.05 -1.06 -8.15
N GLU A 129 1.25 -0.84 -7.88
CA GLU A 129 2.14 -1.85 -7.33
C GLU A 129 1.77 -2.22 -5.88
N LEU A 130 1.34 -1.25 -5.07
CA LEU A 130 0.90 -1.52 -3.70
C LEU A 130 -0.43 -2.27 -3.69
N CYS A 131 -1.36 -1.88 -4.57
CA CYS A 131 -2.64 -2.57 -4.74
C CYS A 131 -2.43 -4.03 -5.17
N ARG A 132 -1.48 -4.29 -6.08
CA ARG A 132 -1.11 -5.65 -6.48
C ARG A 132 -0.58 -6.48 -5.30
N ILE A 133 0.32 -5.92 -4.49
CA ILE A 133 0.87 -6.60 -3.31
C ILE A 133 -0.25 -6.93 -2.33
N TRP A 134 -1.13 -5.98 -2.06
CA TRP A 134 -2.27 -6.20 -1.16
C TRP A 134 -3.21 -7.29 -1.67
N LEU A 135 -3.59 -7.24 -2.95
CA LEU A 135 -4.44 -8.28 -3.56
C LEU A 135 -3.79 -9.66 -3.48
N LEU A 136 -2.50 -9.79 -3.80
CA LEU A 136 -1.78 -11.06 -3.70
C LEU A 136 -1.75 -11.59 -2.27
N GLN A 137 -1.57 -10.71 -1.29
CA GLN A 137 -1.60 -11.06 0.12
C GLN A 137 -2.98 -11.56 0.56
N VAL A 138 -4.05 -10.84 0.18
CA VAL A 138 -5.43 -11.23 0.49
C VAL A 138 -5.77 -12.58 -0.14
N LEU A 139 -5.40 -12.80 -1.41
CA LEU A 139 -5.66 -14.06 -2.13
C LEU A 139 -4.88 -15.24 -1.57
N SER A 140 -3.71 -15.03 -0.98
CA SER A 140 -2.87 -16.10 -0.42
C SER A 140 -3.04 -16.28 1.10
N SER A 141 -3.76 -15.39 1.78
CA SER A 141 -3.97 -15.45 3.22
C SER A 141 -5.00 -16.51 3.59
N PRO A 142 -4.73 -17.35 4.61
CA PRO A 142 -5.75 -18.25 5.17
C PRO A 142 -6.86 -17.49 5.91
N ASP A 143 -6.58 -16.26 6.35
CA ASP A 143 -7.55 -15.36 7.00
C ASP A 143 -7.37 -13.94 6.44
N PRO A 144 -7.96 -13.64 5.26
CA PRO A 144 -7.90 -12.31 4.65
C PRO A 144 -8.61 -11.25 5.49
N THR A 145 -9.58 -11.65 6.32
CA THR A 145 -10.36 -10.72 7.15
C THR A 145 -9.55 -10.15 8.31
N SER A 146 -8.39 -10.72 8.64
CA SER A 146 -7.48 -10.19 9.66
C SER A 146 -6.71 -8.93 9.22
N ASP A 147 -6.68 -8.62 7.92
CA ASP A 147 -6.02 -7.44 7.39
C ASP A 147 -6.62 -6.14 7.95
N ARG A 148 -5.74 -5.20 8.35
CA ARG A 148 -6.16 -3.96 9.01
C ARG A 148 -6.99 -3.06 8.10
N PHE A 149 -6.58 -2.91 6.85
CA PHE A 149 -7.31 -2.08 5.90
C PHE A 149 -8.67 -2.70 5.56
N TRP A 150 -8.72 -4.01 5.35
CA TRP A 150 -9.95 -4.75 5.14
C TRP A 150 -10.94 -4.54 6.29
N LYS A 151 -10.48 -4.77 7.55
CA LYS A 151 -11.34 -4.60 8.75
C LYS A 151 -11.97 -3.22 8.83
N GLU A 152 -11.19 -2.17 8.59
CA GLU A 152 -11.73 -0.82 8.66
C GLU A 152 -12.66 -0.52 7.48
N TYR A 153 -12.32 -1.00 6.27
CA TYR A 153 -13.15 -0.77 5.09
C TYR A 153 -14.53 -1.45 5.24
N GLU A 154 -14.54 -2.75 5.54
CA GLU A 154 -15.78 -3.51 5.79
C GLU A 154 -16.54 -2.96 6.99
N GLY A 155 -15.86 -2.70 8.11
CA GLY A 155 -16.47 -2.13 9.30
C GLY A 155 -17.09 -0.75 9.07
N SER A 156 -16.46 0.10 8.23
CA SER A 156 -17.02 1.40 7.81
C SER A 156 -18.28 1.20 6.97
N THR A 157 -18.24 0.26 6.03
CA THR A 157 -19.38 -0.10 5.19
C THR A 157 -20.54 -0.64 6.04
N ALA A 158 -20.24 -1.51 7.02
CA ALA A 158 -21.22 -2.05 7.95
C ALA A 158 -21.83 -0.97 8.86
N ARG A 159 -21.04 -0.01 9.32
CA ARG A 159 -21.56 1.14 10.08
C ARG A 159 -22.48 2.01 9.22
N PHE A 160 -22.10 2.29 7.97
CA PHE A 160 -22.92 3.04 7.03
C PHE A 160 -24.23 2.34 6.73
N ALA A 161 -24.24 1.03 6.49
CA ALA A 161 -25.42 0.23 6.18
C ALA A 161 -26.49 0.24 7.30
N ARG A 162 -26.11 0.62 8.53
CA ARG A 162 -27.05 0.77 9.66
C ARG A 162 -27.69 2.16 9.76
N THR A 163 -27.29 3.09 8.91
CA THR A 163 -27.83 4.45 8.89
C THR A 163 -29.04 4.55 7.95
N LYS A 164 -29.83 5.60 8.13
CA LYS A 164 -30.95 5.91 7.21
C LYS A 164 -30.51 6.39 5.82
N LEU A 165 -29.20 6.54 5.60
CA LEU A 165 -28.62 6.96 4.33
C LEU A 165 -28.37 5.79 3.39
N ALA A 166 -28.38 4.58 3.92
CA ALA A 166 -28.14 3.36 3.15
C ALA A 166 -29.46 2.70 2.73
N GLN A 167 -29.38 1.94 1.66
CA GLN A 167 -30.46 1.01 1.29
C GLN A 167 -30.54 -0.13 2.30
N ASP A 168 -31.75 -0.71 2.44
CA ASP A 168 -31.94 -1.87 3.30
C ASP A 168 -31.25 -3.12 2.75
N ASN A 169 -30.85 -4.00 3.65
CA ASN A 169 -30.36 -5.35 3.35
C ASN A 169 -29.07 -5.39 2.49
N ILE A 170 -28.19 -4.42 2.66
CA ILE A 170 -26.87 -4.45 2.03
C ILE A 170 -26.03 -5.56 2.68
N ASP A 171 -25.55 -6.52 1.88
CA ASP A 171 -24.46 -7.42 2.27
C ASP A 171 -23.13 -6.67 2.21
N THR A 172 -22.68 -6.22 3.38
CA THR A 172 -21.51 -5.32 3.49
C THR A 172 -20.20 -6.01 3.17
N GLU A 173 -20.10 -7.32 3.45
CA GLU A 173 -18.92 -8.12 3.12
C GLU A 173 -18.79 -8.27 1.59
N VAL A 174 -19.86 -8.71 0.94
CA VAL A 174 -19.88 -8.88 -0.53
C VAL A 174 -19.68 -7.55 -1.24
N LEU A 175 -20.34 -6.48 -0.79
CA LEU A 175 -20.17 -5.14 -1.36
C LEU A 175 -18.72 -4.66 -1.23
N SER A 176 -18.07 -4.90 -0.09
CA SER A 176 -16.66 -4.54 0.13
C SER A 176 -15.73 -5.31 -0.80
N VAL A 177 -15.95 -6.62 -0.98
CA VAL A 177 -15.18 -7.44 -1.94
C VAL A 177 -15.32 -6.87 -3.35
N ILE A 178 -16.54 -6.64 -3.82
CA ILE A 178 -16.80 -6.13 -5.19
C ILE A 178 -16.11 -4.79 -5.40
N THR A 179 -16.26 -3.87 -4.45
CA THR A 179 -15.71 -2.51 -4.59
C THR A 179 -14.19 -2.51 -4.56
N LEU A 180 -13.57 -3.22 -3.62
CA LEU A 180 -12.11 -3.25 -3.51
C LEU A 180 -11.46 -4.01 -4.67
N ALA A 181 -12.03 -5.15 -5.08
CA ALA A 181 -11.54 -5.88 -6.24
C ALA A 181 -11.60 -5.01 -7.51
N GLY A 182 -12.73 -4.36 -7.79
CA GLY A 182 -12.88 -3.45 -8.92
C GLY A 182 -11.87 -2.31 -8.87
N THR A 183 -11.73 -1.66 -7.72
CA THR A 183 -10.83 -0.52 -7.53
C THR A 183 -9.37 -0.90 -7.78
N PHE A 184 -8.92 -2.04 -7.25
CA PHE A 184 -7.50 -2.43 -7.34
C PHE A 184 -7.16 -3.12 -8.66
N LEU A 185 -8.14 -3.65 -9.37
CA LEU A 185 -7.96 -4.18 -10.73
C LEU A 185 -8.02 -3.09 -11.81
N TRP A 186 -8.75 -1.99 -11.56
CA TRP A 186 -8.90 -0.91 -12.54
C TRP A 186 -7.57 -0.37 -13.10
N PRO A 187 -6.52 -0.12 -12.29
CA PRO A 187 -5.23 0.34 -12.81
C PRO A 187 -4.58 -0.56 -13.84
N VAL A 188 -4.88 -1.86 -13.82
CA VAL A 188 -4.38 -2.83 -14.80
C VAL A 188 -4.97 -2.53 -16.18
N TRP A 189 -6.29 -2.31 -16.25
CA TRP A 189 -7.00 -1.95 -17.48
C TRP A 189 -6.67 -0.54 -17.95
N ALA A 190 -6.63 0.39 -17.04
CA ALA A 190 -6.33 1.79 -17.36
C ALA A 190 -4.94 1.97 -17.99
N ARG A 191 -3.94 1.17 -17.54
CA ARG A 191 -2.59 1.18 -18.15
C ARG A 191 -2.56 0.72 -19.58
N ALA A 192 -3.42 -0.20 -19.97
CA ALA A 192 -3.48 -0.70 -21.34
C ALA A 192 -3.94 0.37 -22.34
N HIS A 193 -4.63 1.42 -21.87
CA HIS A 193 -5.26 2.44 -22.70
C HIS A 193 -4.69 3.86 -22.48
N GLY A 194 -3.96 4.10 -21.39
CA GLY A 194 -3.47 5.43 -20.97
C GLY A 194 -1.98 5.65 -21.20
N LYS A 195 -1.60 6.85 -21.66
CA LYS A 195 -0.22 7.23 -21.97
C LYS A 195 0.32 8.36 -21.07
N GLY A 196 0.34 8.19 -19.73
CA GLY A 196 1.02 9.14 -18.86
C GLY A 196 0.28 9.57 -17.59
N ASN A 197 0.89 10.51 -16.81
CA ASN A 197 0.36 10.95 -15.50
C ASN A 197 -0.97 11.72 -15.60
N LYS A 198 -1.21 12.48 -16.68
CA LYS A 198 -2.48 13.19 -16.89
C LYS A 198 -3.64 12.21 -17.04
N ASP A 199 -3.37 11.05 -17.62
CA ASP A 199 -4.37 10.02 -17.82
C ASP A 199 -4.75 9.32 -16.50
N ARG A 200 -3.84 9.23 -15.52
CA ARG A 200 -4.14 8.57 -14.22
C ARG A 200 -5.28 9.24 -13.46
N ARG A 201 -5.27 10.57 -13.36
CA ARG A 201 -6.34 11.33 -12.68
C ARG A 201 -7.66 11.21 -13.44
N ARG A 202 -7.61 11.25 -14.75
CA ARG A 202 -8.79 11.03 -15.60
C ARG A 202 -9.35 9.61 -15.39
N GLU A 203 -8.49 8.60 -15.35
CA GLU A 203 -8.91 7.22 -15.15
C GLU A 203 -9.44 6.96 -13.73
N ALA A 204 -8.83 7.57 -12.70
CA ALA A 204 -9.38 7.57 -11.34
C ALA A 204 -10.78 8.18 -11.33
N TYR A 205 -10.94 9.36 -11.90
CA TYR A 205 -12.23 10.04 -11.99
C TYR A 205 -13.29 9.21 -12.73
N ARG A 206 -12.96 8.61 -13.87
CA ARG A 206 -13.88 7.74 -14.60
C ARG A 206 -14.37 6.58 -13.72
N PHE A 207 -13.45 5.96 -13.00
CA PHE A 207 -13.79 4.86 -12.10
C PHE A 207 -14.69 5.32 -10.95
N THR A 208 -14.33 6.42 -10.29
CA THR A 208 -15.16 7.01 -9.23
C THR A 208 -16.56 7.31 -9.71
N GLN A 209 -16.71 7.98 -10.87
CA GLN A 209 -18.03 8.32 -11.40
C GLN A 209 -18.88 7.08 -11.64
N GLU A 210 -18.30 6.02 -12.17
CA GLU A 210 -19.04 4.77 -12.41
C GLU A 210 -19.41 4.05 -11.10
N CYS A 211 -18.50 4.02 -10.12
CA CYS A 211 -18.79 3.48 -8.79
C CYS A 211 -19.94 4.25 -8.12
N LEU A 212 -19.90 5.58 -8.12
CA LEU A 212 -20.95 6.41 -7.55
C LEU A 212 -22.29 6.22 -8.28
N ARG A 213 -22.25 6.12 -9.62
CA ARG A 213 -23.45 5.84 -10.41
C ARG A 213 -24.07 4.47 -10.06
N LEU A 214 -23.23 3.45 -9.88
CA LEU A 214 -23.69 2.12 -9.47
C LEU A 214 -24.26 2.13 -8.05
N CYS A 215 -23.62 2.86 -7.13
CA CYS A 215 -24.13 3.03 -5.76
C CYS A 215 -25.50 3.71 -5.75
N MET A 216 -25.71 4.73 -6.58
CA MET A 216 -26.94 5.53 -6.58
C MET A 216 -28.07 4.89 -7.38
N TYR A 217 -27.78 4.31 -8.53
CA TYR A 217 -28.80 3.95 -9.51
C TYR A 217 -28.76 2.50 -10.00
N GLY A 218 -27.67 1.78 -9.71
CA GLY A 218 -27.44 0.46 -10.30
C GLY A 218 -27.22 0.52 -11.82
N SER A 219 -27.40 -0.63 -12.49
CA SER A 219 -27.18 -0.78 -13.94
C SER A 219 -28.44 -1.17 -14.72
N LEU A 220 -29.46 -1.67 -14.04
CA LEU A 220 -30.72 -2.13 -14.66
C LEU A 220 -31.86 -1.22 -14.24
N ARG A 221 -32.83 -1.06 -15.14
CA ARG A 221 -34.10 -0.39 -14.81
C ARG A 221 -35.09 -1.45 -14.30
N PRO A 222 -35.49 -1.42 -13.03
CA PRO A 222 -36.29 -2.49 -12.40
C PRO A 222 -37.59 -2.81 -13.16
N GLU A 223 -38.23 -1.80 -13.77
CA GLU A 223 -39.46 -1.93 -14.54
C GLU A 223 -39.33 -2.86 -15.76
N HIS A 224 -38.11 -3.00 -16.30
CA HIS A 224 -37.88 -3.90 -17.44
C HIS A 224 -37.45 -5.33 -17.02
N TYR A 225 -37.20 -5.53 -15.74
CA TYR A 225 -36.67 -6.80 -15.20
C TYR A 225 -37.44 -7.26 -13.94
N PRO A 226 -38.78 -7.47 -14.02
CA PRO A 226 -39.60 -7.78 -12.84
C PRO A 226 -39.14 -9.05 -12.14
N GLY A 227 -38.73 -10.08 -12.85
CA GLY A 227 -38.21 -11.32 -12.24
C GLY A 227 -36.95 -11.14 -11.39
N ILE A 228 -36.04 -10.21 -11.77
CA ILE A 228 -34.86 -9.87 -10.95
C ILE A 228 -35.33 -9.06 -9.72
N ALA A 229 -36.20 -8.09 -9.90
CA ALA A 229 -36.75 -7.28 -8.82
C ALA A 229 -37.44 -8.14 -7.77
N ASP A 230 -38.26 -9.12 -8.17
CA ASP A 230 -38.95 -10.02 -7.26
C ASP A 230 -38.02 -10.98 -6.53
N ARG A 231 -36.96 -11.46 -7.20
CA ARG A 231 -35.92 -12.28 -6.57
C ARG A 231 -35.17 -11.50 -5.47
N LEU A 232 -34.86 -10.23 -5.69
CA LEU A 232 -34.21 -9.38 -4.70
C LEU A 232 -35.14 -9.08 -3.50
N LYS A 233 -36.44 -8.85 -3.73
CA LYS A 233 -37.45 -8.69 -2.67
C LYS A 233 -37.59 -9.96 -1.82
N SER A 234 -37.63 -11.13 -2.45
CA SER A 234 -37.74 -12.42 -1.77
C SER A 234 -36.51 -12.74 -0.92
N ALA A 235 -35.34 -12.41 -1.39
CA ALA A 235 -34.08 -12.58 -0.63
C ALA A 235 -34.08 -11.72 0.64
N ASN A 236 -34.69 -10.53 0.59
CA ASN A 236 -34.80 -9.60 1.71
C ASN A 236 -35.83 -10.05 2.77
N SER A 237 -36.81 -10.91 2.41
CA SER A 237 -37.80 -11.46 3.33
C SER A 237 -37.35 -12.69 4.11
N THR A 238 -36.20 -13.26 3.75
CA THR A 238 -35.61 -14.38 4.50
C THR A 238 -34.66 -13.84 5.56
N PRO A 239 -34.95 -13.99 6.87
CA PRO A 239 -34.07 -13.49 7.92
C PRO A 239 -32.69 -14.16 7.78
N SER A 240 -31.66 -13.37 7.64
CA SER A 240 -30.26 -13.81 7.63
C SER A 240 -30.00 -14.63 8.91
N LYS A 241 -29.94 -15.95 8.78
CA LYS A 241 -29.34 -16.80 9.81
C LYS A 241 -27.83 -16.51 9.78
N ASN A 242 -27.44 -15.54 10.59
CA ASN A 242 -26.05 -15.28 10.84
C ASN A 242 -25.46 -16.49 11.59
N PRO A 243 -24.56 -17.30 11.02
CA PRO A 243 -24.03 -18.50 11.68
C PRO A 243 -22.88 -18.19 12.64
N ARG A 244 -22.81 -16.97 13.17
CA ARG A 244 -21.76 -16.57 14.14
C ARG A 244 -22.42 -16.01 15.41
N SER A 245 -22.86 -16.90 16.28
CA SER A 245 -22.91 -16.70 17.71
C SER A 245 -21.83 -17.57 18.36
#